data_5c0dbb20b1b514a7806db6ee4af4f9d6
#
_entry.id   5c0dbb20b1b514a7806db6ee4af4f9d6
#
_cell.length_a   1.000
_cell.length_b   1.000
_cell.length_c   1.000
_cell.angle_alpha   90.00
_cell.angle_beta   90.00
_cell.angle_gamma   90.00
#
_symmetry.space_group_name_H-M   'P 1'
#
loop_
_entity.id
_entity.type
_entity.pdbx_description
1 polymer ?
#
loop_
_entity_poly.entity_id
_entity_poly.type
_entity_poly.pdbx_seq_one_letter_code
_entity_poly.pdbx_strand_id
1 'polypeptide(L)'
;AQQNSLDVAMMGGCGPGGRVVKRDIESALAIGTGKASLDVAGSTTAAANKPAKSLFSADDPVMAFMPEYETIAISSMRKIIATRLTKSAQDIPHFNITVDVEIDELLRVREQINSRDGSDYKISVNDFVIKAVALALQLQPDCNVTYTDEAILKYTRQDISIAVAIDGGLITPIIHD
;
A
#
# COMPACT_ATOMS: atom_id res chain seq x y z
N ALA A 1 33.02 -9.15 -22.93
CA ALA A 1 32.08 -8.89 -21.84
C ALA A 1 31.73 -10.21 -21.12
N GLN A 2 31.22 -11.21 -21.83
CA GLN A 2 30.85 -12.53 -21.21
C GLN A 2 32.01 -13.24 -20.47
N GLN A 3 33.23 -13.16 -21.00
CA GLN A 3 34.43 -13.78 -20.36
C GLN A 3 34.87 -13.10 -19.08
N ASN A 4 34.45 -11.84 -18.83
CA ASN A 4 34.88 -11.03 -17.69
C ASN A 4 33.73 -10.68 -16.76
N SER A 5 32.56 -11.36 -16.86
CA SER A 5 31.37 -11.15 -16.04
C SER A 5 30.87 -9.70 -16.02
N LEU A 6 30.97 -9.00 -17.17
CA LEU A 6 30.49 -7.62 -17.33
C LEU A 6 29.09 -7.61 -17.97
N ASP A 7 28.19 -6.87 -17.37
CA ASP A 7 26.85 -6.64 -17.92
C ASP A 7 26.88 -5.48 -18.92
N VAL A 8 26.67 -5.81 -20.20
CA VAL A 8 26.68 -4.84 -21.31
C VAL A 8 25.52 -3.84 -21.23
N ALA A 9 24.42 -4.21 -20.58
CA ALA A 9 23.29 -3.30 -20.41
C ALA A 9 23.56 -2.12 -19.46
N MET A 10 24.55 -2.26 -18.60
CA MET A 10 24.95 -1.20 -17.67
C MET A 10 26.11 -0.32 -18.19
N MET A 11 26.52 -0.50 -19.44
CA MET A 11 27.65 0.19 -20.04
C MET A 11 27.19 1.17 -21.12
N GLY A 12 27.59 2.45 -21.00
CA GLY A 12 27.39 3.43 -22.08
C GLY A 12 28.31 3.14 -23.24
N GLY A 13 27.75 2.92 -24.47
CA GLY A 13 28.53 2.66 -25.67
C GLY A 13 28.99 3.97 -26.35
N CYS A 14 30.26 4.10 -26.71
CA CYS A 14 30.82 5.22 -27.47
C CYS A 14 30.89 4.95 -28.99
N GLY A 15 30.41 3.81 -29.48
CA GLY A 15 30.37 3.45 -30.90
C GLY A 15 29.22 4.13 -31.66
N PRO A 16 29.25 4.09 -33.02
CA PRO A 16 28.19 4.64 -33.85
C PRO A 16 26.82 4.07 -33.50
N GLY A 17 25.83 4.96 -33.21
CA GLY A 17 24.51 4.56 -32.79
C GLY A 17 24.44 4.06 -31.33
N GLY A 18 25.38 4.44 -30.47
CA GLY A 18 25.37 4.08 -29.03
C GLY A 18 25.79 2.63 -28.73
N ARG A 19 26.44 1.95 -29.68
CA ARG A 19 26.89 0.56 -29.49
C ARG A 19 28.12 0.50 -28.59
N VAL A 20 28.17 -0.49 -27.68
CA VAL A 20 29.33 -0.80 -26.85
C VAL A 20 30.42 -1.40 -27.72
N VAL A 21 31.58 -0.75 -27.77
CA VAL A 21 32.78 -1.22 -28.51
C VAL A 21 33.84 -1.76 -27.55
N LYS A 22 34.85 -2.46 -28.09
CA LYS A 22 35.90 -3.12 -27.30
C LYS A 22 36.57 -2.15 -26.31
N ARG A 23 36.78 -0.90 -26.69
CA ARG A 23 37.40 0.15 -25.85
C ARG A 23 36.56 0.49 -24.63
N ASP A 24 35.23 0.42 -24.73
CA ASP A 24 34.32 0.67 -23.60
C ASP A 24 34.43 -0.46 -22.58
N ILE A 25 34.59 -1.71 -23.03
CA ILE A 25 34.80 -2.88 -22.18
C ILE A 25 36.16 -2.79 -21.45
N GLU A 26 37.23 -2.40 -22.16
CA GLU A 26 38.55 -2.21 -21.59
C GLU A 26 38.58 -1.10 -20.55
N SER A 27 37.87 0.02 -20.81
CA SER A 27 37.72 1.12 -19.87
C SER A 27 36.91 0.71 -18.63
N ALA A 28 35.84 -0.05 -18.78
CA ALA A 28 35.03 -0.54 -17.68
C ALA A 28 35.80 -1.54 -16.79
N LEU A 29 36.66 -2.36 -17.39
CA LEU A 29 37.56 -3.24 -16.64
C LEU A 29 38.62 -2.49 -15.83
N ALA A 30 39.17 -1.40 -16.40
CA ALA A 30 40.17 -0.58 -15.74
C ALA A 30 39.60 0.22 -14.55
N ILE A 31 38.35 0.65 -14.65
CA ILE A 31 37.67 1.50 -13.64
C ILE A 31 36.87 0.62 -12.65
N GLY A 32 36.70 -0.68 -12.92
CA GLY A 32 35.91 -1.61 -12.07
C GLY A 32 34.40 -1.42 -12.14
N THR A 33 33.90 -0.59 -13.08
CA THR A 33 32.46 -0.42 -13.34
C THR A 33 31.95 -1.53 -14.25
N GLY A 34 30.73 -2.02 -14.00
CA GLY A 34 30.09 -3.07 -14.81
C GLY A 34 30.28 -4.52 -14.32
N LYS A 35 30.86 -4.75 -13.13
CA LYS A 35 30.78 -6.05 -12.48
C LYS A 35 29.42 -6.20 -11.80
N ALA A 36 28.68 -7.23 -12.18
CA ALA A 36 27.48 -7.63 -11.46
C ALA A 36 27.90 -8.10 -10.06
N SER A 37 27.68 -7.28 -9.05
CA SER A 37 27.70 -7.75 -7.66
C SER A 37 26.46 -8.59 -7.44
N LEU A 38 26.67 -9.89 -7.16
CA LEU A 38 25.65 -10.79 -6.64
C LEU A 38 25.39 -10.43 -5.16
N ASP A 39 24.81 -9.25 -4.93
CA ASP A 39 24.15 -8.93 -3.68
C ASP A 39 22.66 -9.09 -3.90
N VAL A 40 22.16 -10.26 -3.48
CA VAL A 40 20.76 -10.54 -3.23
C VAL A 40 20.34 -9.73 -2.00
N ALA A 41 20.12 -8.45 -2.20
CA ALA A 41 19.31 -7.63 -1.33
C ALA A 41 18.34 -6.90 -2.25
N GLY A 42 17.06 -7.29 -2.18
CA GLY A 42 15.99 -6.68 -2.94
C GLY A 42 15.94 -5.17 -2.73
N SER A 43 16.65 -4.43 -3.55
CA SER A 43 16.42 -3.01 -3.75
C SER A 43 15.36 -2.88 -4.83
N THR A 44 14.10 -3.04 -4.42
CA THR A 44 13.03 -2.32 -5.10
C THR A 44 13.42 -0.84 -5.01
N THR A 45 13.92 -0.30 -6.11
CA THR A 45 13.92 1.15 -6.33
C THR A 45 12.47 1.58 -6.32
N ALA A 46 11.94 1.77 -5.10
CA ALA A 46 10.78 2.58 -4.91
C ALA A 46 11.13 3.92 -5.54
N ALA A 47 10.49 4.25 -6.67
CA ALA A 47 10.44 5.60 -7.16
C ALA A 47 10.14 6.45 -5.94
N ALA A 48 11.09 7.30 -5.55
CA ALA A 48 10.93 8.18 -4.41
C ALA A 48 9.70 9.04 -4.69
N ASN A 49 8.54 8.61 -4.19
CA ASN A 49 7.37 9.43 -4.11
C ASN A 49 7.79 10.66 -3.32
N LYS A 50 8.02 11.78 -4.01
CA LYS A 50 8.17 13.07 -3.34
C LYS A 50 6.96 13.18 -2.41
N PRO A 51 7.19 13.31 -1.09
CA PRO A 51 6.07 13.52 -0.18
C PRO A 51 5.28 14.73 -0.71
N ALA A 52 3.96 14.63 -0.74
CA ALA A 52 3.10 15.76 -1.05
C ALA A 52 3.60 16.92 -0.19
N LYS A 53 4.00 18.02 -0.83
CA LYS A 53 4.50 19.21 -0.13
C LYS A 53 3.40 19.63 0.83
N SER A 54 3.68 19.65 2.13
CA SER A 54 2.77 20.29 3.09
C SER A 54 2.53 21.72 2.63
N LEU A 55 1.32 22.20 2.75
CA LEU A 55 0.96 23.59 2.39
C LEU A 55 1.80 24.60 3.17
N PHE A 56 2.31 24.20 4.35
CA PHE A 56 3.14 25.03 5.22
C PHE A 56 4.38 24.22 5.66
N SER A 57 5.53 24.89 5.70
CA SER A 57 6.76 24.43 6.35
C SER A 57 6.96 25.19 7.65
N ALA A 58 7.67 24.61 8.61
CA ALA A 58 8.06 25.34 9.84
C ALA A 58 8.86 26.61 9.55
N ASP A 59 9.56 26.68 8.40
CA ASP A 59 10.34 27.82 7.93
C ASP A 59 9.53 28.79 7.06
N ASP A 60 8.20 28.59 6.93
CA ASP A 60 7.36 29.48 6.14
C ASP A 60 7.24 30.86 6.81
N PRO A 61 7.46 31.97 6.09
CA PRO A 61 7.31 33.33 6.64
C PRO A 61 5.95 33.59 7.31
N VAL A 62 4.90 32.90 6.89
CA VAL A 62 3.55 33.00 7.48
C VAL A 62 3.55 32.52 8.93
N MET A 63 4.47 31.60 9.30
CA MET A 63 4.57 31.08 10.67
C MET A 63 5.00 32.16 11.68
N ALA A 64 5.65 33.23 11.24
CA ALA A 64 6.03 34.37 12.10
C ALA A 64 4.80 35.15 12.62
N PHE A 65 3.65 35.04 11.95
CA PHE A 65 2.39 35.67 12.33
C PHE A 65 1.44 34.76 13.10
N MET A 66 1.84 33.47 13.31
CA MET A 66 1.04 32.51 14.06
C MET A 66 1.28 32.68 15.57
N PRO A 67 0.29 32.29 16.40
CA PRO A 67 0.46 32.19 17.85
C PRO A 67 1.64 31.26 18.21
N GLU A 68 2.16 31.43 19.40
CA GLU A 68 3.19 30.51 19.95
C GLU A 68 2.71 29.05 19.86
N TYR A 69 3.57 28.17 19.36
CA TYR A 69 3.24 26.75 19.13
C TYR A 69 4.34 25.82 19.64
N GLU A 70 3.93 24.62 20.04
CA GLU A 70 4.83 23.53 20.39
C GLU A 70 5.05 22.61 19.18
N THR A 71 6.28 22.23 18.92
CA THR A 71 6.63 21.32 17.86
C THR A 71 6.59 19.87 18.36
N ILE A 72 5.64 19.07 17.84
CA ILE A 72 5.50 17.65 18.15
C ILE A 72 6.00 16.81 16.98
N ALA A 73 6.95 15.92 17.23
CA ALA A 73 7.49 15.03 16.21
C ALA A 73 6.44 14.02 15.72
N ILE A 74 6.31 13.90 14.40
CA ILE A 74 5.39 12.95 13.76
C ILE A 74 6.01 11.55 13.77
N SER A 75 5.30 10.56 14.32
CA SER A 75 5.74 9.16 14.28
C SER A 75 5.81 8.64 12.83
N SER A 76 6.70 7.68 12.58
CA SER A 76 6.86 7.05 11.26
C SER A 76 5.54 6.46 10.73
N MET A 77 4.75 5.84 11.59
CA MET A 77 3.44 5.30 11.24
C MET A 77 2.48 6.39 10.77
N ARG A 78 2.34 7.50 11.52
CA ARG A 78 1.49 8.63 11.14
C ARG A 78 1.92 9.25 9.82
N LYS A 79 3.24 9.33 9.57
CA LYS A 79 3.76 9.83 8.30
C LYS A 79 3.36 8.94 7.11
N ILE A 80 3.45 7.61 7.27
CA ILE A 80 3.02 6.64 6.25
C ILE A 80 1.52 6.73 6.01
N ILE A 81 0.70 6.78 7.07
CA ILE A 81 -0.76 6.92 6.97
C ILE A 81 -1.12 8.19 6.20
N ALA A 82 -0.56 9.34 6.59
CA ALA A 82 -0.81 10.61 5.93
C ALA A 82 -0.47 10.54 4.43
N THR A 83 0.71 10.03 4.09
CA THR A 83 1.15 9.91 2.69
C THR A 83 0.22 9.02 1.87
N ARG A 84 -0.16 7.85 2.40
CA ARG A 84 -1.03 6.90 1.67
C ARG A 84 -2.46 7.42 1.51
N LEU A 85 -3.04 8.00 2.57
CA LEU A 85 -4.40 8.54 2.50
C LEU A 85 -4.49 9.75 1.59
N THR A 86 -3.51 10.66 1.65
CA THR A 86 -3.45 11.81 0.74
C THR A 86 -3.37 11.36 -0.70
N LYS A 87 -2.48 10.41 -1.00
CA LYS A 87 -2.35 9.86 -2.35
C LYS A 87 -3.66 9.20 -2.81
N SER A 88 -4.28 8.37 -1.98
CA SER A 88 -5.55 7.73 -2.32
C SER A 88 -6.65 8.77 -2.61
N ALA A 89 -6.77 9.81 -1.79
CA ALA A 89 -7.79 10.84 -1.97
C ALA A 89 -7.56 11.72 -3.22
N GLN A 90 -6.30 11.89 -3.64
CA GLN A 90 -5.95 12.71 -4.80
C GLN A 90 -6.01 11.92 -6.12
N ASP A 91 -5.58 10.67 -6.12
CA ASP A 91 -5.39 9.88 -7.34
C ASP A 91 -6.63 9.03 -7.68
N ILE A 92 -7.48 8.71 -6.68
CA ILE A 92 -8.62 7.80 -6.86
C ILE A 92 -9.93 8.58 -6.71
N PRO A 93 -10.78 8.64 -7.75
CA PRO A 93 -12.09 9.27 -7.65
C PRO A 93 -12.99 8.43 -6.72
N HIS A 94 -13.42 9.04 -5.60
CA HIS A 94 -14.30 8.41 -4.63
C HIS A 94 -15.74 8.85 -4.84
N PHE A 95 -16.69 7.94 -4.66
CA PHE A 95 -18.12 8.25 -4.52
C PHE A 95 -18.71 7.46 -3.36
N ASN A 96 -19.76 7.99 -2.75
CA ASN A 96 -20.38 7.37 -1.58
C ASN A 96 -21.79 6.89 -1.93
N ILE A 97 -22.13 5.69 -1.48
CA ILE A 97 -23.49 5.12 -1.55
C ILE A 97 -23.93 4.89 -0.12
N THR A 98 -25.14 5.37 0.23
CA THR A 98 -25.73 5.16 1.54
C THR A 98 -27.03 4.36 1.38
N VAL A 99 -27.18 3.33 2.22
CA VAL A 99 -28.36 2.48 2.26
C VAL A 99 -28.76 2.27 3.72
N ASP A 100 -30.05 2.46 4.04
CA ASP A 100 -30.61 2.14 5.34
C ASP A 100 -31.08 0.68 5.34
N VAL A 101 -30.68 -0.09 6.38
CA VAL A 101 -30.99 -1.51 6.51
C VAL A 101 -31.59 -1.78 7.89
N GLU A 102 -32.76 -2.45 7.92
CA GLU A 102 -33.34 -2.95 9.17
C GLU A 102 -32.55 -4.16 9.68
N ILE A 103 -32.00 -4.04 10.90
CA ILE A 103 -31.16 -5.09 11.50
C ILE A 103 -31.77 -5.70 12.78
N ASP A 104 -33.00 -5.40 13.13
CA ASP A 104 -33.64 -5.85 14.37
C ASP A 104 -33.68 -7.38 14.49
N GLU A 105 -34.01 -8.07 13.41
CA GLU A 105 -33.98 -9.53 13.35
C GLU A 105 -32.57 -10.11 13.52
N LEU A 106 -31.58 -9.47 12.92
CA LEU A 106 -30.18 -9.86 13.08
C LEU A 106 -29.72 -9.70 14.53
N LEU A 107 -30.10 -8.61 15.20
CA LEU A 107 -29.79 -8.36 16.61
C LEU A 107 -30.43 -9.42 17.50
N ARG A 108 -31.68 -9.80 17.22
CA ARG A 108 -32.38 -10.85 17.96
C ARG A 108 -31.71 -12.22 17.78
N VAL A 109 -31.35 -12.60 16.56
CA VAL A 109 -30.60 -13.82 16.27
C VAL A 109 -29.26 -13.85 16.97
N ARG A 110 -28.53 -12.71 16.94
CA ARG A 110 -27.26 -12.55 17.64
C ARG A 110 -27.42 -12.79 19.15
N GLU A 111 -28.45 -12.22 19.77
CA GLU A 111 -28.72 -12.39 21.19
C GLU A 111 -29.02 -13.85 21.53
N GLN A 112 -29.82 -14.52 20.73
CA GLN A 112 -30.14 -15.97 20.89
C GLN A 112 -28.87 -16.84 20.79
N ILE A 113 -27.94 -16.52 19.89
CA ILE A 113 -26.69 -17.26 19.76
C ILE A 113 -25.80 -17.02 20.98
N ASN A 114 -25.67 -15.76 21.40
CA ASN A 114 -24.79 -15.36 22.48
C ASN A 114 -25.31 -15.75 23.88
N SER A 115 -26.58 -16.06 24.01
CA SER A 115 -27.23 -16.54 25.26
C SER A 115 -27.20 -18.04 25.44
N ARG A 116 -26.66 -18.81 24.48
CA ARG A 116 -26.56 -20.26 24.62
C ARG A 116 -25.55 -20.64 25.69
N ASP A 117 -26.02 -21.53 26.61
CA ASP A 117 -25.17 -22.08 27.65
C ASP A 117 -24.02 -22.89 27.06
N GLY A 118 -22.80 -22.72 27.58
CA GLY A 118 -21.60 -23.44 27.12
C GLY A 118 -20.92 -22.86 25.87
N SER A 119 -21.30 -21.69 25.42
CA SER A 119 -20.63 -20.99 24.30
C SER A 119 -19.39 -20.25 24.80
N ASP A 120 -18.20 -20.67 24.37
CA ASP A 120 -16.92 -20.03 24.68
C ASP A 120 -16.66 -18.75 23.86
N TYR A 121 -17.57 -18.39 22.96
CA TYR A 121 -17.44 -17.24 22.07
C TYR A 121 -18.70 -16.37 22.06
N LYS A 122 -18.51 -15.10 21.72
CA LYS A 122 -19.60 -14.15 21.49
C LYS A 122 -19.48 -13.55 20.11
N ILE A 123 -20.58 -13.55 19.37
CA ILE A 123 -20.66 -12.97 18.03
C ILE A 123 -21.01 -11.48 18.15
N SER A 124 -20.25 -10.64 17.47
CA SER A 124 -20.51 -9.21 17.34
C SER A 124 -21.36 -8.91 16.10
N VAL A 125 -21.92 -7.72 15.99
CA VAL A 125 -22.59 -7.26 14.76
C VAL A 125 -21.59 -7.21 13.60
N ASN A 126 -20.33 -6.84 13.88
CA ASN A 126 -19.29 -6.76 12.87
C ASN A 126 -19.02 -8.12 12.20
N ASP A 127 -19.11 -9.23 12.94
CA ASP A 127 -18.92 -10.58 12.38
C ASP A 127 -20.00 -10.90 11.33
N PHE A 128 -21.25 -10.48 11.57
CA PHE A 128 -22.31 -10.59 10.57
C PHE A 128 -22.06 -9.72 9.36
N VAL A 129 -21.57 -8.49 9.54
CA VAL A 129 -21.23 -7.59 8.44
C VAL A 129 -20.11 -8.19 7.58
N ILE A 130 -19.05 -8.72 8.20
CA ILE A 130 -17.94 -9.38 7.50
C ILE A 130 -18.48 -10.54 6.64
N LYS A 131 -19.30 -11.42 7.23
CA LYS A 131 -19.89 -12.54 6.50
C LYS A 131 -20.80 -12.07 5.36
N ALA A 132 -21.60 -11.04 5.58
CA ALA A 132 -22.48 -10.47 4.57
C ALA A 132 -21.68 -9.87 3.40
N VAL A 133 -20.58 -9.15 3.69
CA VAL A 133 -19.68 -8.60 2.67
C VAL A 133 -19.03 -9.72 1.85
N ALA A 134 -18.53 -10.78 2.49
CA ALA A 134 -17.95 -11.92 1.79
C ALA A 134 -18.95 -12.58 0.83
N LEU A 135 -20.19 -12.82 1.29
CA LEU A 135 -21.26 -13.37 0.46
C LEU A 135 -21.66 -12.43 -0.69
N ALA A 136 -21.72 -11.12 -0.43
CA ALA A 136 -22.03 -10.14 -1.44
C ALA A 136 -20.94 -10.10 -2.54
N LEU A 137 -19.65 -10.16 -2.18
CA LEU A 137 -18.54 -10.25 -3.15
C LEU A 137 -18.56 -11.56 -3.94
N GLN A 138 -19.02 -12.64 -3.35
CA GLN A 138 -19.22 -13.91 -4.04
C GLN A 138 -20.34 -13.81 -5.11
N LEU A 139 -21.44 -13.12 -4.78
CA LEU A 139 -22.55 -12.89 -5.69
C LEU A 139 -22.24 -11.85 -6.76
N GLN A 140 -21.40 -10.88 -6.44
CA GLN A 140 -21.00 -9.76 -7.31
C GLN A 140 -19.46 -9.71 -7.48
N PRO A 141 -18.86 -10.68 -8.19
CA PRO A 141 -17.42 -10.81 -8.28
C PRO A 141 -16.75 -9.63 -9.03
N ASP A 142 -17.51 -8.83 -9.76
CA ASP A 142 -17.02 -7.63 -10.43
C ASP A 142 -16.72 -6.47 -9.45
N CYS A 143 -17.18 -6.59 -8.20
CA CYS A 143 -16.81 -5.67 -7.11
C CYS A 143 -15.55 -6.12 -6.37
N ASN A 144 -15.06 -7.35 -6.60
CA ASN A 144 -13.88 -7.92 -5.94
C ASN A 144 -12.65 -7.83 -6.88
N VAL A 145 -12.25 -6.62 -7.19
CA VAL A 145 -11.22 -6.32 -8.18
C VAL A 145 -10.24 -5.25 -7.70
N THR A 146 -9.06 -5.25 -8.30
CA THR A 146 -8.10 -4.14 -8.19
C THR A 146 -7.80 -3.60 -9.58
N TYR A 147 -7.92 -2.29 -9.74
CA TYR A 147 -7.51 -1.60 -10.95
C TYR A 147 -6.01 -1.34 -10.94
N THR A 148 -5.34 -1.63 -12.06
CA THR A 148 -3.96 -1.26 -12.35
C THR A 148 -3.91 -0.56 -13.69
N ASP A 149 -2.80 0.12 -14.00
CA ASP A 149 -2.64 0.82 -15.28
C ASP A 149 -2.68 -0.14 -16.50
N GLU A 150 -2.43 -1.43 -16.29
CA GLU A 150 -2.34 -2.43 -17.36
C GLU A 150 -3.56 -3.36 -17.41
N ALA A 151 -4.22 -3.61 -16.26
CA ALA A 151 -5.29 -4.61 -16.17
C ALA A 151 -6.19 -4.42 -14.93
N ILE A 152 -7.36 -5.04 -14.98
CA ILE A 152 -8.22 -5.25 -13.83
C ILE A 152 -7.93 -6.65 -13.27
N LEU A 153 -7.45 -6.71 -12.02
CA LEU A 153 -7.20 -7.96 -11.31
C LEU A 153 -8.46 -8.39 -10.58
N LYS A 154 -9.06 -9.49 -11.00
CA LYS A 154 -10.27 -10.05 -10.38
C LYS A 154 -9.90 -11.21 -9.47
N TYR A 155 -10.28 -11.11 -8.20
CA TYR A 155 -9.96 -12.11 -7.19
C TYR A 155 -10.99 -13.24 -7.17
N THR A 156 -10.51 -14.46 -6.93
CA THR A 156 -11.35 -15.67 -6.84
C THR A 156 -11.81 -15.98 -5.41
N ARG A 157 -11.10 -15.44 -4.41
CA ARG A 157 -11.43 -15.56 -2.99
C ARG A 157 -11.96 -14.24 -2.44
N GLN A 158 -12.75 -14.32 -1.38
CA GLN A 158 -13.36 -13.18 -0.70
C GLN A 158 -12.62 -12.89 0.61
N ASP A 159 -11.38 -12.42 0.52
CA ASP A 159 -10.57 -12.05 1.68
C ASP A 159 -11.01 -10.66 2.20
N ILE A 160 -11.45 -10.59 3.46
CA ILE A 160 -11.96 -9.37 4.07
C ILE A 160 -10.93 -8.80 5.05
N SER A 161 -10.50 -7.58 4.81
CA SER A 161 -9.60 -6.85 5.72
C SER A 161 -10.38 -5.95 6.66
N ILE A 162 -10.05 -6.03 7.95
CA ILE A 162 -10.72 -5.28 9.02
C ILE A 162 -9.74 -4.27 9.59
N ALA A 163 -10.18 -3.01 9.67
CA ALA A 163 -9.39 -1.98 10.32
C ALA A 163 -9.55 -2.06 11.84
N VAL A 164 -8.47 -2.32 12.56
CA VAL A 164 -8.41 -2.40 14.02
C VAL A 164 -7.50 -1.30 14.56
N ALA A 165 -8.07 -0.40 15.35
CA ALA A 165 -7.31 0.64 16.02
C ALA A 165 -6.47 0.02 17.16
N ILE A 166 -5.21 0.41 17.23
CA ILE A 166 -4.28 0.05 18.30
C ILE A 166 -3.60 1.32 18.85
N ASP A 167 -2.97 1.22 20.01
CA ASP A 167 -2.20 2.33 20.55
C ASP A 167 -1.11 2.76 19.55
N GLY A 168 -1.20 4.03 19.13
CA GLY A 168 -0.27 4.62 18.18
C GLY A 168 -0.53 4.35 16.70
N GLY A 169 -1.62 3.61 16.31
CA GLY A 169 -1.89 3.37 14.90
C GLY A 169 -3.08 2.49 14.55
N LEU A 170 -2.97 1.84 13.41
CA LEU A 170 -3.99 0.98 12.83
C LEU A 170 -3.33 -0.28 12.28
N ILE A 171 -3.90 -1.44 12.56
CA ILE A 171 -3.58 -2.69 11.87
C ILE A 171 -4.77 -3.15 11.03
N THR A 172 -4.51 -3.93 10.02
CA THR A 172 -5.54 -4.42 9.09
C THR A 172 -5.39 -5.94 8.90
N PRO A 173 -5.76 -6.76 9.90
CA PRO A 173 -5.78 -8.21 9.73
C PRO A 173 -6.73 -8.61 8.61
N ILE A 174 -6.41 -9.70 7.93
CA ILE A 174 -7.19 -10.24 6.83
C ILE A 174 -7.84 -11.54 7.31
N ILE A 175 -9.16 -11.64 7.13
CA ILE A 175 -9.92 -12.87 7.29
C ILE A 175 -9.99 -13.50 5.90
N HIS A 176 -9.42 -14.68 5.78
CA HIS A 176 -9.42 -15.47 4.55
C HIS A 176 -10.69 -16.31 4.44
N ASP A 177 -11.16 -16.51 3.20
CA ASP A 177 -12.24 -17.45 2.90
C ASP A 177 -11.76 -18.91 3.03
#